data_4a54fd611e7550708d875aba6251a65a
#
_entry.id   4a54fd611e7550708d875aba6251a65a
#
_cell.length_a   1.000
_cell.length_b   1.000
_cell.length_c   1.000
_cell.angle_alpha   90.00
_cell.angle_beta   90.00
_cell.angle_gamma   90.00
#
_symmetry.space_group_name_H-M   'P 1'
#
loop_
_entity.id
_entity.type
_entity.pdbx_description
1 polymer ?
#
loop_
_entity_poly.entity_id
_entity_poly.type
_entity_poly.pdbx_seq_one_letter_code
_entity_poly.pdbx_strand_id
1 'polypeptide(L)'
;PGLMQTPIPPWMTLFTAIFMHGSIMHLLGNMWFLWIFGDNIEDDMGHVKYLLFYLATGIIASLTFVVLNASGEASLTPCLGASGAISGVLGAYLVLHPHRRVSVILLRMMVDVPGYIAVGIWFLFQLVSGFVDQGGGGGVAYSAHIAGFVAGMILAKPMSFAWAREETDPLIV
;
A
#
# COMPACT_ATOMS: atom_id res chain seq x y z
N PRO A 1 30.91 -7.57 12.67
CA PRO A 1 29.83 -7.60 13.65
C PRO A 1 28.73 -8.49 13.11
N GLY A 2 28.45 -9.62 13.83
CA GLY A 2 27.39 -10.52 13.43
C GLY A 2 26.04 -9.81 13.49
N LEU A 3 25.14 -10.13 12.56
CA LEU A 3 23.75 -9.67 12.61
C LEU A 3 23.14 -10.11 13.94
N MET A 4 22.60 -9.17 14.70
CA MET A 4 21.87 -9.50 15.91
C MET A 4 20.59 -10.25 15.52
N GLN A 5 20.33 -11.37 16.20
CA GLN A 5 19.08 -12.08 16.01
C GLN A 5 17.90 -11.19 16.43
N THR A 6 16.80 -11.25 15.69
CA THR A 6 15.59 -10.55 16.09
C THR A 6 15.07 -11.09 17.41
N PRO A 7 14.59 -10.23 18.33
CA PRO A 7 14.05 -10.66 19.63
C PRO A 7 12.72 -11.43 19.51
N ILE A 8 12.13 -11.45 18.32
CA ILE A 8 10.87 -12.13 18.01
C ILE A 8 11.08 -13.10 16.85
N PRO A 9 10.25 -14.17 16.69
CA PRO A 9 10.32 -15.07 15.57
C PRO A 9 10.26 -14.29 14.22
N PRO A 10 11.11 -14.64 13.22
CA PRO A 10 11.21 -13.89 11.97
C PRO A 10 9.87 -13.71 11.23
N TRP A 11 8.98 -14.70 11.28
CA TRP A 11 7.66 -14.59 10.63
C TRP A 11 6.78 -13.47 11.24
N MET A 12 6.96 -13.16 12.53
CA MET A 12 6.25 -12.05 13.19
C MET A 12 6.69 -10.69 12.65
N THR A 13 7.91 -10.59 12.11
CA THR A 13 8.40 -9.33 11.53
C THR A 13 7.61 -8.92 10.29
N LEU A 14 7.02 -9.85 9.55
CA LEU A 14 6.12 -9.55 8.43
C LEU A 14 4.91 -8.70 8.85
N PHE A 15 4.46 -8.90 10.09
CA PHE A 15 3.36 -8.14 10.68
C PHE A 15 3.86 -6.87 11.38
N THR A 16 4.86 -7.00 12.27
CA THR A 16 5.29 -5.88 13.10
C THR A 16 5.97 -4.77 12.29
N ALA A 17 6.64 -5.11 11.19
CA ALA A 17 7.27 -4.15 10.29
C ALA A 17 6.29 -3.14 9.70
N ILE A 18 5.01 -3.51 9.53
CA ILE A 18 3.95 -2.61 9.04
C ILE A 18 3.79 -1.38 9.95
N PHE A 19 4.06 -1.52 11.25
CA PHE A 19 3.89 -0.46 12.25
C PHE A 19 5.19 0.28 12.58
N MET A 20 6.32 -0.15 12.04
CA MET A 20 7.62 0.49 12.28
C MET A 20 7.90 1.53 11.20
N HIS A 21 8.53 2.64 11.59
CA HIS A 21 8.88 3.73 10.69
C HIS A 21 10.30 4.21 10.94
N GLY A 22 11.05 4.48 9.87
CA GLY A 22 12.45 4.90 9.94
C GLY A 22 12.64 6.37 10.32
N SER A 23 11.58 7.20 10.21
CA SER A 23 11.62 8.62 10.58
C SER A 23 10.21 9.16 10.82
N ILE A 24 10.13 10.32 11.51
CA ILE A 24 8.86 11.04 11.70
C ILE A 24 8.23 11.43 10.35
N MET A 25 9.03 11.88 9.38
CA MET A 25 8.51 12.24 8.05
C MET A 25 7.96 11.04 7.30
N HIS A 26 8.58 9.87 7.46
CA HIS A 26 8.06 8.60 6.91
C HIS A 26 6.71 8.25 7.54
N LEU A 27 6.58 8.37 8.86
CA LEU A 27 5.31 8.17 9.56
C LEU A 27 4.23 9.15 9.08
N LEU A 28 4.55 10.45 9.05
CA LEU A 28 3.60 11.49 8.64
C LEU A 28 3.15 11.30 7.20
N GLY A 29 4.06 10.95 6.29
CA GLY A 29 3.72 10.65 4.89
C GLY A 29 2.75 9.47 4.77
N ASN A 30 3.03 8.38 5.49
CA ASN A 30 2.13 7.22 5.53
C ASN A 30 0.74 7.58 6.10
N MET A 31 0.68 8.32 7.20
CA MET A 31 -0.61 8.74 7.79
C MET A 31 -1.38 9.69 6.89
N TRP A 32 -0.69 10.55 6.15
CA TRP A 32 -1.30 11.45 5.17
C TRP A 32 -2.02 10.69 4.05
N PHE A 33 -1.35 9.71 3.45
CA PHE A 33 -1.96 8.86 2.42
C PHE A 33 -3.09 8.01 2.97
N LEU A 34 -2.91 7.43 4.16
CA LEU A 34 -3.94 6.64 4.81
C LEU A 34 -5.18 7.47 5.12
N TRP A 35 -5.02 8.73 5.54
CA TRP A 35 -6.12 9.65 5.80
C TRP A 35 -6.89 10.04 4.52
N ILE A 36 -6.19 10.28 3.41
CA ILE A 36 -6.86 10.71 2.16
C ILE A 36 -7.64 9.55 1.50
N PHE A 37 -7.11 8.35 1.54
CA PHE A 37 -7.65 7.22 0.78
C PHE A 37 -8.30 6.15 1.65
N GLY A 38 -7.88 6.03 2.91
CA GLY A 38 -8.24 4.91 3.78
C GLY A 38 -9.69 4.92 4.22
N ASP A 39 -10.24 6.07 4.61
CA ASP A 39 -11.62 6.22 5.08
C ASP A 39 -12.62 5.75 4.03
N ASN A 40 -12.40 6.07 2.76
CA ASN A 40 -13.27 5.67 1.66
C ASN A 40 -13.33 4.14 1.49
N ILE A 41 -12.20 3.47 1.65
CA ILE A 41 -12.11 2.01 1.53
C ILE A 41 -12.66 1.34 2.79
N GLU A 42 -12.47 1.97 3.94
CA GLU A 42 -13.05 1.52 5.21
C GLU A 42 -14.58 1.61 5.18
N ASP A 43 -15.15 2.66 4.62
CA ASP A 43 -16.59 2.81 4.43
C ASP A 43 -17.18 1.72 3.54
N ASP A 44 -16.46 1.34 2.47
CA ASP A 44 -16.88 0.27 1.55
C ASP A 44 -16.80 -1.13 2.17
N MET A 45 -15.84 -1.37 3.05
CA MET A 45 -15.56 -2.69 3.62
C MET A 45 -16.10 -2.87 5.04
N GLY A 46 -16.28 -1.77 5.76
CA GLY A 46 -16.49 -1.75 7.21
C GLY A 46 -15.22 -2.05 8.01
N HIS A 47 -15.16 -1.59 9.25
CA HIS A 47 -13.94 -1.56 10.07
C HIS A 47 -13.18 -2.89 10.15
N VAL A 48 -13.89 -4.00 10.37
CA VAL A 48 -13.23 -5.31 10.56
C VAL A 48 -12.61 -5.83 9.27
N LYS A 49 -13.37 -5.79 8.15
CA LYS A 49 -12.83 -6.24 6.86
C LYS A 49 -11.71 -5.32 6.37
N TYR A 50 -11.84 -4.00 6.60
CA TYR A 50 -10.78 -3.06 6.27
C TYR A 50 -9.49 -3.36 7.03
N LEU A 51 -9.57 -3.62 8.34
CA LEU A 51 -8.40 -4.01 9.12
C LEU A 51 -7.75 -5.30 8.58
N LEU A 52 -8.57 -6.31 8.28
CA LEU A 52 -8.06 -7.57 7.70
C LEU A 52 -7.45 -7.35 6.31
N PHE A 53 -8.08 -6.53 5.48
CA PHE A 53 -7.56 -6.12 4.17
C PHE A 53 -6.22 -5.42 4.28
N TYR A 54 -6.12 -4.43 5.16
CA TYR A 54 -4.90 -3.65 5.41
C TYR A 54 -3.74 -4.55 5.85
N LEU A 55 -3.99 -5.43 6.80
CA LEU A 55 -2.99 -6.37 7.30
C LEU A 55 -2.58 -7.39 6.22
N ALA A 56 -3.54 -7.93 5.48
CA ALA A 56 -3.28 -8.90 4.42
C ALA A 56 -2.41 -8.30 3.32
N THR A 57 -2.75 -7.11 2.82
CA THR A 57 -1.97 -6.42 1.78
C THR A 57 -0.58 -6.03 2.27
N GLY A 58 -0.44 -5.62 3.55
CA GLY A 58 0.84 -5.33 4.18
C GLY A 58 1.74 -6.57 4.33
N ILE A 59 1.17 -7.70 4.74
CA ILE A 59 1.90 -8.98 4.85
C ILE A 59 2.34 -9.47 3.47
N ILE A 60 1.46 -9.40 2.45
CA ILE A 60 1.80 -9.76 1.07
C ILE A 60 2.96 -8.90 0.55
N ALA A 61 2.90 -7.59 0.81
CA ALA A 61 3.95 -6.64 0.45
C ALA A 61 5.30 -7.01 1.10
N SER A 62 5.29 -7.21 2.42
CA SER A 62 6.49 -7.59 3.19
C SER A 62 7.06 -8.92 2.74
N LEU A 63 6.22 -9.92 2.52
CA LEU A 63 6.63 -11.24 2.05
C LEU A 63 7.26 -11.16 0.65
N THR A 64 6.67 -10.40 -0.27
CA THR A 64 7.22 -10.19 -1.61
C THR A 64 8.59 -9.54 -1.54
N PHE A 65 8.76 -8.53 -0.69
CA PHE A 65 10.07 -7.91 -0.48
C PHE A 65 11.10 -8.92 0.01
N VAL A 66 10.77 -9.71 1.01
CA VAL A 66 11.67 -10.74 1.58
C VAL A 66 12.08 -11.77 0.52
N VAL A 67 11.12 -12.25 -0.27
CA VAL A 67 11.39 -13.27 -1.31
C VAL A 67 12.29 -12.71 -2.42
N LEU A 68 12.04 -11.47 -2.87
CA LEU A 68 12.82 -10.86 -3.95
C LEU A 68 14.21 -10.41 -3.50
N ASN A 69 14.40 -10.18 -2.20
CA ASN A 69 15.68 -9.73 -1.63
C ASN A 69 16.33 -10.80 -0.73
N ALA A 70 16.04 -12.08 -0.95
CA ALA A 70 16.49 -13.17 -0.08
C ALA A 70 18.01 -13.46 -0.15
N SER A 71 18.77 -12.82 -1.05
CA SER A 71 20.19 -13.08 -1.27
C SER A 71 21.01 -11.80 -1.48
N GLY A 72 22.32 -11.91 -1.25
CA GLY A 72 23.26 -10.81 -1.41
C GLY A 72 23.10 -9.70 -0.35
N GLU A 73 23.63 -8.52 -0.65
CA GLU A 73 23.57 -7.36 0.24
C GLU A 73 22.12 -6.85 0.46
N ALA A 74 21.24 -7.05 -0.51
CA ALA A 74 19.84 -6.69 -0.41
C ALA A 74 19.10 -7.41 0.74
N SER A 75 19.54 -8.61 1.12
CA SER A 75 18.96 -9.37 2.25
C SER A 75 19.21 -8.71 3.61
N LEU A 76 20.14 -7.77 3.69
CA LEU A 76 20.45 -6.99 4.90
C LEU A 76 19.64 -5.70 5.00
N THR A 77 18.87 -5.35 3.97
CA THR A 77 18.06 -4.13 3.95
C THR A 77 16.76 -4.38 4.72
N PRO A 78 16.49 -3.62 5.80
CA PRO A 78 15.24 -3.79 6.54
C PRO A 78 14.06 -3.26 5.72
N CYS A 79 12.99 -4.05 5.64
CA CYS A 79 11.69 -3.60 5.15
C CYS A 79 10.83 -3.15 6.33
N LEU A 80 10.43 -1.88 6.35
CA LEU A 80 9.61 -1.33 7.42
C LEU A 80 8.70 -0.21 6.91
N GLY A 81 7.55 -0.06 7.55
CA GLY A 81 6.58 0.98 7.24
C GLY A 81 5.23 0.44 6.76
N ALA A 82 4.22 1.25 6.99
CA ALA A 82 2.84 0.99 6.58
C ALA A 82 2.63 1.04 5.05
N SER A 83 3.62 1.52 4.31
CA SER A 83 3.48 1.91 2.90
C SER A 83 3.08 0.77 1.97
N GLY A 84 3.48 -0.47 2.27
CA GLY A 84 3.02 -1.64 1.53
C GLY A 84 1.51 -1.89 1.67
N ALA A 85 0.98 -1.78 2.90
CA ALA A 85 -0.45 -1.87 3.17
C ALA A 85 -1.22 -0.68 2.58
N ILE A 86 -0.68 0.55 2.70
CA ILE A 86 -1.26 1.76 2.11
C ILE A 86 -1.27 1.66 0.58
N SER A 87 -0.26 1.07 -0.03
CA SER A 87 -0.27 0.75 -1.46
C SER A 87 -1.46 -0.15 -1.82
N GLY A 88 -1.80 -1.12 -0.97
CA GLY A 88 -3.01 -1.92 -1.11
C GLY A 88 -4.28 -1.07 -1.06
N VAL A 89 -4.37 -0.12 -0.14
CA VAL A 89 -5.49 0.84 -0.07
C VAL A 89 -5.60 1.65 -1.34
N LEU A 90 -4.48 2.14 -1.90
CA LEU A 90 -4.46 2.86 -3.17
C LEU A 90 -4.91 1.98 -4.35
N GLY A 91 -4.50 0.70 -4.36
CA GLY A 91 -4.94 -0.28 -5.35
C GLY A 91 -6.46 -0.51 -5.29
N ALA A 92 -7.01 -0.67 -4.08
CA ALA A 92 -8.46 -0.78 -3.87
C ALA A 92 -9.18 0.49 -4.29
N TYR A 93 -8.65 1.67 -3.95
CA TYR A 93 -9.22 2.96 -4.33
C TYR A 93 -9.32 3.11 -5.84
N LEU A 94 -8.29 2.68 -6.58
CA LEU A 94 -8.31 2.71 -8.05
C LEU A 94 -9.44 1.85 -8.64
N VAL A 95 -9.76 0.72 -8.00
CA VAL A 95 -10.81 -0.20 -8.47
C VAL A 95 -12.20 0.26 -8.08
N LEU A 96 -12.38 0.76 -6.85
CA LEU A 96 -13.71 1.11 -6.31
C LEU A 96 -14.09 2.56 -6.59
N HIS A 97 -13.13 3.49 -6.61
CA HIS A 97 -13.37 4.92 -6.75
C HIS A 97 -12.56 5.62 -7.85
N PRO A 98 -12.43 5.04 -9.08
CA PRO A 98 -11.54 5.58 -10.12
C PRO A 98 -11.87 7.02 -10.53
N HIS A 99 -13.13 7.40 -10.47
CA HIS A 99 -13.60 8.72 -10.92
C HIS A 99 -13.82 9.72 -9.77
N ARG A 100 -13.71 9.28 -8.51
CA ARG A 100 -13.84 10.18 -7.36
C ARG A 100 -12.70 11.20 -7.38
N ARG A 101 -13.04 12.47 -7.13
CA ARG A 101 -12.04 13.55 -7.17
C ARG A 101 -11.20 13.56 -5.90
N VAL A 102 -9.90 13.74 -6.11
CA VAL A 102 -8.90 13.88 -5.05
C VAL A 102 -8.20 15.20 -5.22
N SER A 103 -8.17 16.00 -4.15
CA SER A 103 -7.44 17.28 -4.15
C SER A 103 -5.94 17.00 -3.99
N VAL A 104 -5.17 17.39 -5.00
CA VAL A 104 -3.70 17.29 -5.00
C VAL A 104 -3.09 18.68 -5.01
N ILE A 105 -1.92 18.83 -4.38
CA ILE A 105 -1.15 20.10 -4.44
C ILE A 105 -0.22 20.01 -5.63
N LEU A 106 -0.49 20.85 -6.65
CA LEU A 106 0.35 20.99 -7.83
C LEU A 106 0.85 22.42 -7.92
N LEU A 107 2.17 22.63 -7.93
CA LEU A 107 2.78 23.97 -8.04
C LEU A 107 2.21 25.00 -7.05
N ARG A 108 1.97 24.60 -5.80
CA ARG A 108 1.37 25.41 -4.71
C ARG A 108 -0.13 25.74 -4.89
N MET A 109 -0.81 25.13 -5.86
CA MET A 109 -2.25 25.26 -6.05
C MET A 109 -2.92 23.91 -5.70
N MET A 110 -4.10 23.98 -5.10
CA MET A 110 -4.94 22.79 -4.95
C MET A 110 -5.71 22.56 -6.25
N VAL A 111 -5.56 21.37 -6.80
CA VAL A 111 -6.23 20.94 -8.04
C VAL A 111 -6.95 19.64 -7.78
N ASP A 112 -8.22 19.56 -8.16
CA ASP A 112 -9.00 18.33 -8.06
C ASP A 112 -8.81 17.48 -9.30
N VAL A 113 -8.26 16.30 -9.12
CA VAL A 113 -8.06 15.32 -10.20
C VAL A 113 -8.84 14.04 -9.92
N PRO A 114 -9.26 13.29 -10.95
CA PRO A 114 -9.84 11.97 -10.76
C PRO A 114 -8.86 11.01 -10.06
N GLY A 115 -9.39 10.10 -9.23
CA GLY A 115 -8.58 9.15 -8.48
C GLY A 115 -7.64 8.32 -9.34
N TYR A 116 -8.09 7.90 -10.55
CA TYR A 116 -7.24 7.15 -11.48
C TYR A 116 -6.00 7.93 -11.94
N ILE A 117 -6.08 9.27 -12.00
CA ILE A 117 -4.92 10.12 -12.33
C ILE A 117 -3.98 10.19 -11.12
N ALA A 118 -4.50 10.54 -9.93
CA ALA A 118 -3.68 10.69 -8.74
C ALA A 118 -2.95 9.38 -8.39
N VAL A 119 -3.70 8.28 -8.31
CA VAL A 119 -3.16 6.96 -7.98
C VAL A 119 -2.30 6.40 -9.11
N GLY A 120 -2.70 6.61 -10.37
CA GLY A 120 -1.94 6.15 -11.54
C GLY A 120 -0.57 6.81 -11.66
N ILE A 121 -0.47 8.12 -11.44
CA ILE A 121 0.82 8.83 -11.42
C ILE A 121 1.69 8.33 -10.27
N TRP A 122 1.11 8.14 -9.08
CA TRP A 122 1.84 7.60 -7.95
C TRP A 122 2.38 6.18 -8.26
N PHE A 123 1.55 5.31 -8.83
CA PHE A 123 1.95 3.95 -9.19
C PHE A 123 3.03 3.92 -10.29
N LEU A 124 2.88 4.77 -11.30
CA LEU A 124 3.90 4.91 -12.36
C LEU A 124 5.25 5.36 -11.77
N PHE A 125 5.22 6.29 -10.82
CA PHE A 125 6.43 6.71 -10.12
C PHE A 125 7.08 5.53 -9.36
N GLN A 126 6.30 4.66 -8.71
CA GLN A 126 6.83 3.46 -8.05
C GLN A 126 7.52 2.51 -9.04
N LEU A 127 6.89 2.27 -10.21
CA LEU A 127 7.46 1.42 -11.25
C LEU A 127 8.79 1.98 -11.78
N VAL A 128 8.80 3.24 -12.18
CA VAL A 128 9.99 3.89 -12.74
C VAL A 128 11.13 3.93 -11.71
N SER A 129 10.81 4.34 -10.47
CA SER A 129 11.81 4.40 -9.40
C SER A 129 12.37 3.01 -9.05
N GLY A 130 11.54 1.99 -9.01
CA GLY A 130 11.99 0.61 -8.80
C GLY A 130 12.89 0.08 -9.92
N PHE A 131 12.66 0.52 -11.15
CA PHE A 131 13.53 0.19 -12.29
C PHE A 131 14.88 0.90 -12.21
N VAL A 132 14.88 2.16 -11.79
CA VAL A 132 16.10 2.98 -11.69
C VAL A 132 16.96 2.55 -10.50
N ASP A 133 16.34 2.16 -9.38
CA ASP A 133 17.00 1.84 -8.11
C ASP A 133 17.48 0.38 -8.01
N GLN A 134 17.64 -0.33 -9.12
CA GLN A 134 18.21 -1.69 -9.15
C GLN A 134 19.63 -1.80 -8.55
N GLY A 135 20.25 -0.67 -8.24
CA GLY A 135 21.56 -0.57 -7.58
C GLY A 135 21.54 -0.55 -6.04
N GLY A 136 20.38 -0.60 -5.40
CA GLY A 136 20.28 -0.81 -3.94
C GLY A 136 20.53 0.42 -3.05
N GLY A 137 20.45 1.65 -3.59
CA GLY A 137 20.79 2.88 -2.85
C GLY A 137 19.64 3.65 -2.20
N GLY A 138 18.39 3.40 -2.59
CA GLY A 138 17.27 4.30 -2.27
C GLY A 138 16.51 4.05 -0.96
N GLY A 139 16.72 2.94 -0.29
CA GLY A 139 16.02 2.61 0.96
C GLY A 139 14.49 2.46 0.86
N VAL A 140 13.93 2.54 -0.34
CA VAL A 140 12.48 2.39 -0.60
C VAL A 140 12.20 1.00 -1.15
N ALA A 141 11.26 0.29 -0.51
CA ALA A 141 10.87 -1.06 -0.90
C ALA A 141 9.84 -1.02 -2.05
N TYR A 142 10.25 -0.60 -3.26
CA TYR A 142 9.34 -0.46 -4.41
C TYR A 142 8.62 -1.77 -4.76
N SER A 143 9.29 -2.91 -4.66
CA SER A 143 8.67 -4.23 -4.88
C SER A 143 7.54 -4.52 -3.89
N ALA A 144 7.70 -4.13 -2.62
CA ALA A 144 6.64 -4.23 -1.62
C ALA A 144 5.45 -3.33 -1.98
N HIS A 145 5.70 -2.10 -2.44
CA HIS A 145 4.64 -1.19 -2.84
C HIS A 145 3.84 -1.73 -4.03
N ILE A 146 4.52 -2.23 -5.05
CA ILE A 146 3.87 -2.82 -6.23
C ILE A 146 3.05 -4.05 -5.83
N ALA A 147 3.60 -4.94 -5.00
CA ALA A 147 2.91 -6.14 -4.54
C ALA A 147 1.67 -5.80 -3.70
N GLY A 148 1.80 -4.86 -2.76
CA GLY A 148 0.68 -4.37 -1.95
C GLY A 148 -0.42 -3.77 -2.83
N PHE A 149 -0.06 -2.93 -3.80
CA PHE A 149 -0.99 -2.31 -4.73
C PHE A 149 -1.78 -3.33 -5.55
N VAL A 150 -1.09 -4.30 -6.16
CA VAL A 150 -1.74 -5.37 -6.94
C VAL A 150 -2.64 -6.23 -6.05
N ALA A 151 -2.17 -6.60 -4.85
CA ALA A 151 -2.99 -7.34 -3.89
C ALA A 151 -4.26 -6.56 -3.52
N GLY A 152 -4.13 -5.24 -3.30
CA GLY A 152 -5.26 -4.36 -3.03
C GLY A 152 -6.27 -4.32 -4.17
N MET A 153 -5.83 -4.22 -5.42
CA MET A 153 -6.72 -4.28 -6.58
C MET A 153 -7.50 -5.60 -6.64
N ILE A 154 -6.83 -6.72 -6.39
CA ILE A 154 -7.45 -8.06 -6.44
C ILE A 154 -8.48 -8.24 -5.33
N LEU A 155 -8.16 -7.77 -4.11
CA LEU A 155 -9.00 -7.95 -2.92
C LEU A 155 -10.11 -6.92 -2.79
N ALA A 156 -10.08 -5.81 -3.53
CA ALA A 156 -11.02 -4.71 -3.42
C ALA A 156 -12.48 -5.15 -3.51
N LYS A 157 -12.87 -5.71 -4.66
CA LYS A 157 -14.27 -6.13 -4.90
C LYS A 157 -14.73 -7.25 -3.97
N PRO A 158 -13.99 -8.36 -3.77
CA PRO A 158 -14.41 -9.45 -2.90
C PRO A 158 -14.64 -9.01 -1.44
N MET A 159 -13.95 -7.96 -0.98
CA MET A 159 -14.04 -7.49 0.40
C MET A 159 -15.00 -6.31 0.58
N SER A 160 -15.41 -5.63 -0.50
CA SER A 160 -16.35 -4.51 -0.44
C SER A 160 -17.79 -4.97 -0.24
N PHE A 161 -18.51 -4.33 0.67
CA PHE A 161 -19.97 -4.50 0.83
C PHE A 161 -20.77 -3.75 -0.22
N ALA A 162 -20.25 -2.61 -0.71
CA ALA A 162 -20.91 -1.81 -1.72
C ALA A 162 -21.07 -2.62 -3.02
N TRP A 163 -20.00 -3.29 -3.45
CA TRP A 163 -20.03 -4.13 -4.64
C TRP A 163 -20.99 -5.33 -4.49
N ALA A 164 -21.03 -5.97 -3.32
CA ALA A 164 -21.95 -7.08 -3.06
C ALA A 164 -23.43 -6.64 -3.11
N ARG A 165 -23.73 -5.37 -2.78
CA ARG A 165 -25.08 -4.81 -2.91
C ARG A 165 -25.47 -4.54 -4.36
N GLU A 166 -24.56 -4.03 -5.17
CA GLU A 166 -24.80 -3.81 -6.60
C GLU A 166 -25.09 -5.13 -7.35
N GLU A 167 -24.39 -6.22 -7.02
CA GLU A 167 -24.66 -7.54 -7.64
C GLU A 167 -26.03 -8.15 -7.25
N THR A 168 -26.55 -7.78 -6.08
CA THR A 168 -27.80 -8.36 -5.54
C THR A 168 -29.02 -7.49 -5.77
N ASP A 169 -28.87 -6.25 -6.23
CA ASP A 169 -30.00 -5.33 -6.46
C ASP A 169 -30.42 -5.36 -7.94
N PRO A 170 -31.56 -6.00 -8.28
CA PRO A 170 -32.05 -6.10 -9.65
C PRO A 170 -32.52 -4.75 -10.24
N LEU A 171 -32.49 -3.66 -9.47
CA LEU A 171 -32.94 -2.33 -9.90
C LEU A 171 -31.77 -1.43 -10.39
N ILE A 172 -30.53 -1.92 -10.33
CA ILE A 172 -29.32 -1.18 -10.71
C ILE A 172 -28.78 -1.69 -12.08
N VAL A 173 -29.64 -2.17 -12.97
CA VAL A 173 -29.27 -2.54 -14.34
C VAL A 173 -29.70 -1.46 -15.31
#